data_28e23fcc7d46c6787ae0eac049c5e97e
#
_entry.id   28e23fcc7d46c6787ae0eac049c5e97e
#
_cell.length_a   1.000
_cell.length_b   1.000
_cell.length_c   1.000
_cell.angle_alpha   90.00
_cell.angle_beta   90.00
_cell.angle_gamma   90.00
#
_symmetry.space_group_name_H-M   'P 1'
#
loop_
_entity.id
_entity.type
_entity.pdbx_description
1 polymer ?
#
loop_
_entity_poly.entity_id
_entity_poly.type
_entity_poly.pdbx_seq_one_letter_code
_entity_poly.pdbx_strand_id
1 'polypeptide(L)'
;PPPRSTLEADRRQRQMCIRDSDAPALKQADIGVAMGMGGTEVAKEAADMVLTDDNFSTIEAAVEEGRAVFDNLVKFITWTLPTNVGEGLVILLAVFLGVALPITPVQILWINMTTAVLLGLMLAFEGKEPGIMARPPRRPETPVITHELAIRIGLVSLMLVTGAFGLFEWVLIQGQSLEIARTVAVNMFVFGELFYLLNCRSLRYSMFRLGVFSNRWLILGVTVMAGLQLLMTYAPTMNLLFGTAPIGLAEWRWILGGGLTIYTVVGVEKWLRLKASLKYAMQ
;
A
#
# COMPACT_ATOMS: atom_id res chain seq x y z
N PRO A 1 51.20 -17.59 17.50
CA PRO A 1 49.77 -17.68 17.82
C PRO A 1 49.64 -18.26 19.24
N PRO A 2 48.81 -17.68 20.12
CA PRO A 2 48.58 -18.21 21.44
C PRO A 2 48.02 -19.64 21.38
N PRO A 3 48.35 -20.51 22.34
CA PRO A 3 47.89 -21.87 22.30
C PRO A 3 46.36 -21.96 22.30
N ARG A 4 45.81 -22.94 21.59
CA ARG A 4 44.33 -23.12 21.39
C ARG A 4 43.54 -23.10 22.70
N SER A 5 44.13 -23.51 23.80
CA SER A 5 43.51 -23.50 25.13
C SER A 5 43.15 -22.12 25.64
N THR A 6 43.96 -21.08 25.32
CA THR A 6 43.66 -19.70 25.73
C THR A 6 42.51 -19.08 24.92
N LEU A 7 42.39 -19.46 23.65
CA LEU A 7 41.24 -19.01 22.80
C LEU A 7 39.91 -19.65 23.20
N GLU A 8 39.95 -20.92 23.68
CA GLU A 8 38.73 -21.57 24.18
C GLU A 8 38.30 -21.03 25.54
N ALA A 9 39.28 -20.74 26.43
CA ALA A 9 38.99 -20.12 27.72
C ALA A 9 38.44 -18.68 27.52
N ASP A 10 38.98 -17.91 26.60
CA ASP A 10 38.48 -16.58 26.28
C ASP A 10 37.07 -16.60 25.65
N ARG A 11 36.78 -17.59 24.80
CA ARG A 11 35.42 -17.81 24.28
C ARG A 11 34.42 -18.24 25.36
N ARG A 12 34.82 -19.09 26.28
CA ARG A 12 33.97 -19.49 27.42
C ARG A 12 33.74 -18.34 28.41
N GLN A 13 34.76 -17.52 28.66
CA GLN A 13 34.62 -16.31 29.47
C GLN A 13 33.69 -15.28 28.79
N ARG A 14 33.77 -15.11 27.49
CA ARG A 14 32.80 -14.29 26.76
C ARG A 14 31.38 -14.81 26.84
N GLN A 15 31.18 -16.13 26.86
CA GLN A 15 29.87 -16.75 27.08
C GLN A 15 29.38 -16.69 28.53
N MET A 16 30.28 -16.62 29.51
CA MET A 16 29.91 -16.53 30.94
C MET A 16 29.66 -15.10 31.44
N CYS A 17 30.17 -14.07 30.74
CA CYS A 17 29.93 -12.66 31.04
C CYS A 17 28.61 -12.11 30.45
N ILE A 18 27.75 -12.96 29.92
CA ILE A 18 26.55 -12.62 29.13
C ILE A 18 25.43 -11.94 29.95
N ARG A 19 25.60 -11.63 31.24
CA ARG A 19 24.47 -11.10 32.03
C ARG A 19 24.45 -9.59 32.25
N ASP A 20 25.56 -8.91 32.49
CA ASP A 20 25.55 -7.48 32.83
C ASP A 20 26.44 -6.61 31.94
N SER A 21 27.40 -7.21 31.19
CA SER A 21 28.36 -6.52 30.34
C SER A 21 27.91 -6.33 28.89
N ASP A 22 26.79 -6.89 28.49
CA ASP A 22 26.36 -6.97 27.08
C ASP A 22 25.49 -5.78 26.65
N ALA A 23 25.05 -4.93 27.59
CA ALA A 23 24.24 -3.75 27.26
C ALA A 23 24.91 -2.82 26.23
N PRO A 24 26.24 -2.53 26.29
CA PRO A 24 26.90 -1.76 25.24
C PRO A 24 26.94 -2.48 23.90
N ALA A 25 27.11 -3.83 23.89
CA ALA A 25 27.13 -4.61 22.66
C ALA A 25 25.73 -4.69 22.01
N LEU A 26 24.69 -4.83 22.84
CA LEU A 26 23.29 -4.80 22.38
C LEU A 26 22.93 -3.45 21.75
N LYS A 27 23.39 -2.34 22.34
CA LYS A 27 23.19 -0.99 21.76
C LYS A 27 24.00 -0.71 20.49
N GLN A 28 25.13 -1.38 20.30
CA GLN A 28 25.97 -1.22 19.11
C GLN A 28 25.58 -2.18 17.97
N ALA A 29 24.81 -3.21 18.27
CA ALA A 29 24.29 -4.10 17.25
C ALA A 29 23.27 -3.39 16.35
N ASP A 30 23.16 -3.82 15.10
CA ASP A 30 22.09 -3.35 14.22
C ASP A 30 20.70 -3.70 14.76
N ILE A 31 20.58 -4.81 15.46
CA ILE A 31 19.40 -5.24 16.24
C ILE A 31 19.91 -6.00 17.48
N GLY A 32 19.71 -5.42 18.67
CA GLY A 32 19.99 -6.06 19.94
C GLY A 32 18.83 -6.95 20.39
N VAL A 33 19.10 -8.22 20.76
CA VAL A 33 18.07 -9.14 21.24
C VAL A 33 18.42 -9.63 22.64
N ALA A 34 17.52 -9.43 23.61
CA ALA A 34 17.67 -9.92 24.99
C ALA A 34 16.63 -11.00 25.31
N MET A 35 17.02 -11.90 26.24
CA MET A 35 16.11 -12.90 26.81
C MET A 35 15.22 -12.26 27.87
N GLY A 36 13.92 -12.59 27.87
CA GLY A 36 12.93 -12.01 28.77
C GLY A 36 12.97 -12.59 30.18
N MET A 37 13.09 -13.92 30.31
CA MET A 37 13.15 -14.59 31.60
C MET A 37 14.60 -14.67 32.13
N GLY A 38 15.56 -15.02 31.27
CA GLY A 38 16.97 -15.17 31.62
C GLY A 38 17.82 -13.90 31.52
N GLY A 39 17.31 -12.83 30.90
CA GLY A 39 18.01 -11.57 30.73
C GLY A 39 17.94 -10.65 31.94
N THR A 40 19.00 -9.85 32.18
CA THR A 40 18.96 -8.79 33.20
C THR A 40 18.11 -7.60 32.71
N GLU A 41 17.59 -6.79 33.65
CA GLU A 41 16.84 -5.59 33.29
C GLU A 41 17.66 -4.61 32.43
N VAL A 42 18.96 -4.50 32.71
CA VAL A 42 19.88 -3.66 31.92
C VAL A 42 20.02 -4.15 30.48
N ALA A 43 20.08 -5.48 30.30
CA ALA A 43 20.11 -6.06 28.94
C ALA A 43 18.79 -5.85 28.20
N LYS A 44 17.65 -6.01 28.89
CA LYS A 44 16.32 -5.77 28.32
C LYS A 44 16.12 -4.30 27.91
N GLU A 45 16.57 -3.35 28.74
CA GLU A 45 16.49 -1.93 28.43
C GLU A 45 17.43 -1.51 27.28
N ALA A 46 18.54 -2.24 27.10
CA ALA A 46 19.51 -1.96 26.05
C ALA A 46 19.13 -2.60 24.69
N ALA A 47 18.25 -3.60 24.71
CA ALA A 47 17.89 -4.38 23.54
C ALA A 47 16.74 -3.73 22.73
N ASP A 48 16.77 -3.90 21.41
CA ASP A 48 15.67 -3.51 20.52
C ASP A 48 14.52 -4.51 20.55
N MET A 49 14.81 -5.77 20.92
CA MET A 49 13.84 -6.86 21.01
C MET A 49 14.05 -7.68 22.27
N VAL A 50 12.96 -8.03 22.96
CA VAL A 50 12.99 -8.90 24.14
C VAL A 50 12.17 -10.16 23.86
N LEU A 51 12.81 -11.34 23.96
CA LEU A 51 12.16 -12.64 23.79
C LEU A 51 11.51 -13.08 25.11
N THR A 52 10.22 -12.90 25.25
CA THR A 52 9.49 -13.19 26.49
C THR A 52 9.42 -14.67 26.84
N ASP A 53 9.59 -15.53 25.87
CA ASP A 53 9.61 -17.00 26.00
C ASP A 53 11.02 -17.61 26.03
N ASP A 54 12.05 -16.78 25.99
CA ASP A 54 13.47 -17.18 25.88
C ASP A 54 13.76 -18.16 24.72
N ASN A 55 12.91 -18.17 23.69
CA ASN A 55 13.01 -19.11 22.60
C ASN A 55 13.57 -18.42 21.32
N PHE A 56 14.75 -18.86 20.90
CA PHE A 56 15.40 -18.34 19.70
C PHE A 56 14.59 -18.54 18.41
N SER A 57 13.73 -19.55 18.34
CA SER A 57 12.87 -19.77 17.17
C SER A 57 11.81 -18.68 17.00
N THR A 58 11.48 -17.95 18.06
CA THR A 58 10.58 -16.79 18.02
C THR A 58 11.16 -15.64 17.19
N ILE A 59 12.50 -15.55 17.05
CA ILE A 59 13.14 -14.58 16.16
C ILE A 59 12.75 -14.85 14.70
N GLU A 60 12.70 -16.11 14.27
CA GLU A 60 12.29 -16.46 12.91
C GLU A 60 10.86 -15.99 12.65
N ALA A 61 9.94 -16.25 13.58
CA ALA A 61 8.56 -15.78 13.49
C ALA A 61 8.48 -14.25 13.47
N ALA A 62 9.26 -13.55 14.30
CA ALA A 62 9.32 -12.09 14.31
C ALA A 62 9.85 -11.53 13.00
N VAL A 63 10.89 -12.13 12.41
CA VAL A 63 11.41 -11.73 11.09
C VAL A 63 10.38 -11.97 10.01
N GLU A 64 9.66 -13.09 10.04
CA GLU A 64 8.60 -13.39 9.07
C GLU A 64 7.47 -12.35 9.15
N GLU A 65 6.98 -12.05 10.37
CA GLU A 65 5.96 -11.02 10.58
C GLU A 65 6.45 -9.63 10.17
N GLY A 66 7.67 -9.26 10.56
CA GLY A 66 8.26 -7.97 10.16
C GLY A 66 8.34 -7.80 8.64
N ARG A 67 8.71 -8.86 7.92
CA ARG A 67 8.70 -8.87 6.45
C ARG A 67 7.28 -8.72 5.88
N ALA A 68 6.29 -9.36 6.48
CA ALA A 68 4.90 -9.26 6.06
C ALA A 68 4.33 -7.85 6.30
N VAL A 69 4.60 -7.28 7.47
CA VAL A 69 4.20 -5.89 7.80
C VAL A 69 4.85 -4.90 6.84
N PHE A 70 6.16 -5.06 6.56
CA PHE A 70 6.85 -4.21 5.60
C PHE A 70 6.27 -4.34 4.17
N ASP A 71 6.01 -5.56 3.70
CA ASP A 71 5.38 -5.79 2.40
C ASP A 71 4.01 -5.11 2.33
N ASN A 72 3.19 -5.19 3.39
CA ASN A 72 1.88 -4.56 3.45
C ASN A 72 1.97 -3.03 3.50
N LEU A 73 2.96 -2.48 4.22
CA LEU A 73 3.25 -1.04 4.21
C LEU A 73 3.61 -0.56 2.79
N VAL A 74 4.47 -1.30 2.07
CA VAL A 74 4.83 -0.96 0.69
C VAL A 74 3.62 -1.05 -0.24
N LYS A 75 2.72 -2.03 -0.07
CA LYS A 75 1.46 -2.12 -0.82
C LYS A 75 0.58 -0.90 -0.58
N PHE A 76 0.44 -0.48 0.69
CA PHE A 76 -0.31 0.72 1.05
C PHE A 76 0.28 1.98 0.40
N ILE A 77 1.61 2.19 0.51
CA ILE A 77 2.30 3.32 -0.10
C ILE A 77 2.12 3.31 -1.63
N THR A 78 2.26 2.12 -2.24
CA THR A 78 2.09 1.94 -3.69
C THR A 78 0.69 2.31 -4.16
N TRP A 79 -0.33 2.08 -3.33
CA TRP A 79 -1.71 2.45 -3.62
C TRP A 79 -1.96 3.94 -3.33
N THR A 80 -1.55 4.45 -2.17
CA THR A 80 -1.88 5.81 -1.71
C THR A 80 -1.17 6.92 -2.50
N LEU A 81 0.10 6.73 -2.87
CA LEU A 81 0.85 7.80 -3.53
C LEU A 81 0.27 8.18 -4.91
N PRO A 82 -0.03 7.23 -5.83
CA PRO A 82 -0.62 7.59 -7.12
C PRO A 82 -1.98 8.26 -7.01
N THR A 83 -2.79 7.85 -6.03
CA THR A 83 -4.14 8.40 -5.84
C THR A 83 -4.05 9.85 -5.38
N ASN A 84 -3.27 10.14 -4.34
CA ASN A 84 -3.06 11.51 -3.86
C ASN A 84 -2.40 12.43 -4.90
N VAL A 85 -1.42 11.91 -5.65
CA VAL A 85 -0.81 12.66 -6.76
C VAL A 85 -1.85 12.95 -7.84
N GLY A 86 -2.70 11.97 -8.17
CA GLY A 86 -3.78 12.13 -9.13
C GLY A 86 -4.78 13.22 -8.72
N GLU A 87 -5.23 13.21 -7.45
CA GLU A 87 -6.12 14.24 -6.91
C GLU A 87 -5.52 15.64 -7.00
N GLY A 88 -4.26 15.79 -6.59
CA GLY A 88 -3.55 17.06 -6.71
C GLY A 88 -3.43 17.54 -8.16
N LEU A 89 -3.12 16.62 -9.08
CA LEU A 89 -2.98 16.92 -10.51
C LEU A 89 -4.31 17.32 -11.15
N VAL A 90 -5.45 16.74 -10.76
CA VAL A 90 -6.78 17.13 -11.26
C VAL A 90 -7.06 18.61 -10.95
N ILE A 91 -6.76 19.04 -9.70
CA ILE A 91 -6.94 20.44 -9.30
C ILE A 91 -5.98 21.34 -10.08
N LEU A 92 -4.69 21.00 -10.10
CA LEU A 92 -3.68 21.81 -10.78
C LEU A 92 -4.01 21.98 -12.26
N LEU A 93 -4.39 20.90 -12.93
CA LEU A 93 -4.74 20.92 -14.35
C LEU A 93 -5.95 21.83 -14.60
N ALA A 94 -7.00 21.74 -13.78
CA ALA A 94 -8.18 22.58 -13.91
C ALA A 94 -7.85 24.08 -13.73
N VAL A 95 -6.99 24.40 -12.75
CA VAL A 95 -6.55 25.78 -12.50
C VAL A 95 -5.70 26.30 -13.65
N PHE A 96 -4.75 25.52 -14.16
CA PHE A 96 -3.91 25.92 -15.30
C PHE A 96 -4.71 26.13 -16.59
N LEU A 97 -5.73 25.30 -16.83
CA LEU A 97 -6.59 25.42 -18.01
C LEU A 97 -7.69 26.49 -17.85
N GLY A 98 -7.89 27.01 -16.64
CA GLY A 98 -8.94 28.00 -16.36
C GLY A 98 -10.36 27.43 -16.50
N VAL A 99 -10.53 26.12 -16.28
CA VAL A 99 -11.82 25.43 -16.39
C VAL A 99 -12.41 25.11 -15.00
N ALA A 100 -13.69 24.74 -14.98
CA ALA A 100 -14.33 24.33 -13.73
C ALA A 100 -13.64 23.11 -13.11
N LEU A 101 -13.54 23.08 -11.79
CA LEU A 101 -12.95 21.95 -11.07
C LEU A 101 -13.79 20.68 -11.28
N PRO A 102 -13.20 19.60 -11.81
CA PRO A 102 -13.88 18.32 -11.95
C PRO A 102 -14.23 17.67 -10.61
N ILE A 103 -13.39 17.92 -9.58
CA ILE A 103 -13.58 17.46 -8.22
C ILE A 103 -13.38 18.65 -7.29
N THR A 104 -14.34 18.89 -6.40
CA THR A 104 -14.25 20.01 -5.44
C THR A 104 -13.44 19.59 -4.21
N PRO A 105 -12.88 20.55 -3.43
CA PRO A 105 -12.13 20.23 -2.21
C PRO A 105 -12.93 19.39 -1.19
N VAL A 106 -14.23 19.60 -1.06
CA VAL A 106 -15.10 18.83 -0.15
C VAL A 106 -15.25 17.38 -0.66
N GLN A 107 -15.35 17.19 -1.96
CA GLN A 107 -15.38 15.86 -2.58
C GLN A 107 -14.05 15.11 -2.43
N ILE A 108 -12.91 15.80 -2.55
CA ILE A 108 -11.59 15.23 -2.28
C ILE A 108 -11.47 14.81 -0.82
N LEU A 109 -11.94 15.63 0.11
CA LEU A 109 -11.97 15.25 1.53
C LEU A 109 -12.79 13.98 1.75
N TRP A 110 -13.95 13.84 1.11
CA TRP A 110 -14.76 12.62 1.13
C TRP A 110 -13.98 11.42 0.59
N ILE A 111 -13.37 11.54 -0.59
CA ILE A 111 -12.55 10.48 -1.19
C ILE A 111 -11.49 10.04 -0.18
N ASN A 112 -10.61 10.95 0.24
CA ASN A 112 -9.48 10.63 1.10
C ASN A 112 -9.90 9.99 2.43
N MET A 113 -10.94 10.50 3.08
CA MET A 113 -11.41 9.95 4.37
C MET A 113 -11.98 8.54 4.20
N THR A 114 -12.75 8.31 3.15
CA THR A 114 -13.43 7.01 2.96
C THR A 114 -12.51 5.97 2.34
N THR A 115 -11.74 6.32 1.31
CA THR A 115 -10.89 5.35 0.62
C THR A 115 -9.66 4.97 1.43
N ALA A 116 -9.01 5.94 2.12
CA ALA A 116 -7.85 5.62 2.96
C ALA A 116 -8.19 4.62 4.07
N VAL A 117 -9.35 4.78 4.73
CA VAL A 117 -9.79 3.89 5.81
C VAL A 117 -10.35 2.56 5.27
N LEU A 118 -11.24 2.62 4.28
CA LEU A 118 -11.99 1.44 3.83
C LEU A 118 -11.25 0.63 2.76
N LEU A 119 -10.31 1.22 2.04
CA LEU A 119 -9.52 0.56 1.03
C LEU A 119 -8.04 0.45 1.44
N GLY A 120 -7.40 1.58 1.71
CA GLY A 120 -5.96 1.63 2.00
C GLY A 120 -5.59 0.85 3.26
N LEU A 121 -6.26 1.10 4.39
CA LEU A 121 -5.99 0.40 5.64
C LEU A 121 -6.22 -1.11 5.52
N MET A 122 -7.13 -1.56 4.65
CA MET A 122 -7.40 -2.99 4.48
C MET A 122 -6.22 -3.74 3.85
N LEU A 123 -5.29 -3.06 3.17
CA LEU A 123 -4.04 -3.66 2.70
C LEU A 123 -3.10 -4.05 3.84
N ALA A 124 -3.21 -3.42 5.01
CA ALA A 124 -2.44 -3.81 6.20
C ALA A 124 -2.80 -5.22 6.70
N PHE A 125 -4.01 -5.69 6.41
CA PHE A 125 -4.50 -7.02 6.78
C PHE A 125 -4.33 -8.06 5.65
N GLU A 126 -3.55 -7.75 4.62
CA GLU A 126 -3.26 -8.72 3.56
C GLU A 126 -2.36 -9.83 4.10
N GLY A 127 -2.65 -11.07 3.71
CA GLY A 127 -1.90 -12.24 4.15
C GLY A 127 -0.44 -12.24 3.69
N LYS A 128 0.39 -13.03 4.37
CA LYS A 128 1.80 -13.23 4.00
C LYS A 128 1.93 -13.76 2.58
N GLU A 129 2.87 -13.19 1.82
CA GLU A 129 3.14 -13.69 0.47
C GLU A 129 3.91 -15.02 0.51
N PRO A 130 3.61 -15.96 -0.40
CA PRO A 130 4.33 -17.23 -0.48
C PRO A 130 5.84 -17.02 -0.64
N GLY A 131 6.65 -17.74 0.14
CA GLY A 131 8.10 -17.71 0.06
C GLY A 131 8.74 -16.41 0.61
N ILE A 132 8.07 -15.71 1.53
CA ILE A 132 8.58 -14.47 2.13
C ILE A 132 9.93 -14.66 2.81
N MET A 133 10.15 -15.82 3.48
CA MET A 133 11.42 -16.16 4.14
C MET A 133 12.51 -16.62 3.17
N ALA A 134 12.17 -17.09 1.99
CA ALA A 134 13.14 -17.47 0.96
C ALA A 134 13.80 -16.26 0.24
N ARG A 135 13.31 -15.04 0.49
CA ARG A 135 13.89 -13.82 -0.06
C ARG A 135 15.17 -13.44 0.68
N PRO A 136 16.21 -12.93 0.00
CA PRO A 136 17.36 -12.37 0.67
C PRO A 136 16.96 -11.18 1.57
N PRO A 137 17.74 -10.85 2.62
CA PRO A 137 17.55 -9.65 3.41
C PRO A 137 17.56 -8.39 2.54
N ARG A 138 16.71 -7.43 2.89
CA ARG A 138 16.71 -6.13 2.23
C ARG A 138 17.95 -5.34 2.65
N ARG A 139 18.60 -4.68 1.71
CA ARG A 139 19.69 -3.75 2.01
C ARG A 139 19.11 -2.48 2.67
N PRO A 140 19.70 -1.98 3.77
CA PRO A 140 19.21 -0.78 4.48
C PRO A 140 19.10 0.45 3.57
N GLU A 141 20.02 0.61 2.63
CA GLU A 141 20.08 1.77 1.72
C GLU A 141 19.03 1.73 0.62
N THR A 142 18.31 0.62 0.46
CA THR A 142 17.29 0.51 -0.60
C THR A 142 16.11 1.44 -0.27
N PRO A 143 15.80 2.45 -1.11
CA PRO A 143 14.69 3.34 -0.84
C PRO A 143 13.36 2.59 -0.89
N VAL A 144 12.38 3.07 -0.14
CA VAL A 144 11.00 2.54 -0.20
C VAL A 144 10.38 2.81 -1.56
N ILE A 145 10.59 4.03 -2.07
CA ILE A 145 10.16 4.44 -3.41
C ILE A 145 11.28 4.08 -4.39
N THR A 146 11.16 2.93 -5.02
CA THR A 146 12.06 2.52 -6.10
C THR A 146 11.71 3.22 -7.41
N HIS A 147 12.64 3.22 -8.37
CA HIS A 147 12.40 3.77 -9.71
C HIS A 147 11.17 3.13 -10.40
N GLU A 148 10.99 1.83 -10.23
CA GLU A 148 9.82 1.10 -10.75
C GLU A 148 8.52 1.59 -10.12
N LEU A 149 8.53 1.85 -8.80
CA LEU A 149 7.39 2.39 -8.10
C LEU A 149 7.09 3.82 -8.56
N ALA A 150 8.12 4.65 -8.78
CA ALA A 150 7.94 6.02 -9.29
C ALA A 150 7.28 6.03 -10.69
N ILE A 151 7.69 5.13 -11.59
CA ILE A 151 7.04 4.98 -12.91
C ILE A 151 5.57 4.58 -12.75
N ARG A 152 5.27 3.65 -11.85
CA ARG A 152 3.89 3.23 -11.58
C ARG A 152 3.06 4.36 -10.99
N ILE A 153 3.62 5.15 -10.06
CA ILE A 153 2.97 6.34 -9.52
C ILE A 153 2.57 7.28 -10.67
N GLY A 154 3.50 7.62 -11.55
CA GLY A 154 3.22 8.48 -12.70
C GLY A 154 2.16 7.90 -13.63
N LEU A 155 2.26 6.62 -13.97
CA LEU A 155 1.31 5.93 -14.86
C LEU A 155 -0.12 5.95 -14.29
N VAL A 156 -0.28 5.52 -13.03
CA VAL A 156 -1.60 5.41 -12.40
C VAL A 156 -2.21 6.79 -12.14
N SER A 157 -1.41 7.76 -11.67
CA SER A 157 -1.89 9.15 -11.49
C SER A 157 -2.37 9.73 -12.81
N LEU A 158 -1.61 9.54 -13.90
CA LEU A 158 -2.01 10.01 -15.23
C LEU A 158 -3.31 9.35 -15.70
N MET A 159 -3.48 8.04 -15.46
CA MET A 159 -4.72 7.33 -15.83
C MET A 159 -5.92 7.81 -15.01
N LEU A 160 -5.76 8.06 -13.71
CA LEU A 160 -6.82 8.61 -12.85
C LEU A 160 -7.22 10.02 -13.30
N VAL A 161 -6.23 10.88 -13.53
CA VAL A 161 -6.46 12.26 -14.03
C VAL A 161 -7.17 12.25 -15.38
N THR A 162 -6.64 11.47 -16.32
CA THR A 162 -7.21 11.40 -17.69
C THR A 162 -8.63 10.82 -17.66
N GLY A 163 -8.88 9.81 -16.83
CA GLY A 163 -10.21 9.21 -16.67
C GLY A 163 -11.20 10.19 -16.05
N ALA A 164 -10.86 10.82 -14.94
CA ALA A 164 -11.75 11.75 -14.23
C ALA A 164 -11.99 13.01 -15.05
N PHE A 165 -10.93 13.64 -15.57
CA PHE A 165 -11.03 14.85 -16.37
C PHE A 165 -11.72 14.60 -17.72
N GLY A 166 -11.34 13.50 -18.37
CA GLY A 166 -11.91 13.14 -19.68
C GLY A 166 -13.41 12.84 -19.59
N LEU A 167 -13.86 12.12 -18.56
CA LEU A 167 -15.30 11.86 -18.37
C LEU A 167 -16.05 13.11 -17.91
N PHE A 168 -15.43 13.98 -17.11
CA PHE A 168 -15.99 15.25 -16.72
C PHE A 168 -16.30 16.13 -17.95
N GLU A 169 -15.31 16.33 -18.82
CA GLU A 169 -15.48 17.11 -20.06
C GLU A 169 -16.47 16.44 -21.02
N TRP A 170 -16.42 15.13 -21.15
CA TRP A 170 -17.36 14.37 -21.98
C TRP A 170 -18.82 14.60 -21.57
N VAL A 171 -19.12 14.60 -20.26
CA VAL A 171 -20.47 14.85 -19.72
C VAL A 171 -20.90 16.30 -20.01
N LEU A 172 -20.01 17.28 -19.85
CA LEU A 172 -20.31 18.69 -20.15
C LEU A 172 -20.58 18.93 -21.65
N ILE A 173 -19.81 18.28 -22.53
CA ILE A 173 -20.03 18.34 -23.98
C ILE A 173 -21.40 17.78 -24.38
N GLN A 174 -21.93 16.82 -23.63
CA GLN A 174 -23.30 16.29 -23.82
C GLN A 174 -24.40 17.24 -23.31
N GLY A 175 -24.06 18.39 -22.77
CA GLY A 175 -25.02 19.37 -22.25
C GLY A 175 -25.61 19.01 -20.89
N GLN A 176 -25.01 18.07 -20.17
CA GLN A 176 -25.39 17.72 -18.80
C GLN A 176 -24.95 18.81 -17.81
N SER A 177 -25.54 18.78 -16.61
CA SER A 177 -25.20 19.75 -15.57
C SER A 177 -23.79 19.54 -14.99
N LEU A 178 -23.23 20.60 -14.40
CA LEU A 178 -21.92 20.57 -13.73
C LEU A 178 -21.89 19.58 -12.56
N GLU A 179 -23.01 19.43 -11.84
CA GLU A 179 -23.13 18.50 -10.72
C GLU A 179 -23.04 17.05 -11.21
N ILE A 180 -23.68 16.72 -12.34
CA ILE A 180 -23.58 15.38 -12.96
C ILE A 180 -22.13 15.13 -13.40
N ALA A 181 -21.50 16.09 -14.08
CA ALA A 181 -20.12 15.96 -14.52
C ALA A 181 -19.15 15.73 -13.34
N ARG A 182 -19.30 16.47 -12.23
CA ARG A 182 -18.55 16.25 -11.00
C ARG A 182 -18.80 14.89 -10.38
N THR A 183 -20.07 14.46 -10.32
CA THR A 183 -20.42 13.13 -9.81
C THR A 183 -19.74 12.03 -10.59
N VAL A 184 -19.69 12.14 -11.91
CA VAL A 184 -19.01 11.18 -12.78
C VAL A 184 -17.50 11.20 -12.54
N ALA A 185 -16.87 12.37 -12.41
CA ALA A 185 -15.45 12.49 -12.13
C ALA A 185 -15.06 11.88 -10.78
N VAL A 186 -15.82 12.17 -9.71
CA VAL A 186 -15.60 11.60 -8.37
C VAL A 186 -15.77 10.09 -8.38
N ASN A 187 -16.82 9.57 -9.02
CA ASN A 187 -17.02 8.12 -9.13
C ASN A 187 -15.93 7.45 -9.97
N MET A 188 -15.47 8.09 -11.07
CA MET A 188 -14.34 7.58 -11.86
C MET A 188 -13.08 7.48 -11.01
N PHE A 189 -12.83 8.47 -10.15
CA PHE A 189 -11.67 8.48 -9.27
C PHE A 189 -11.75 7.34 -8.24
N VAL A 190 -12.84 7.27 -7.48
CA VAL A 190 -13.06 6.25 -6.43
C VAL A 190 -13.04 4.83 -6.99
N PHE A 191 -13.76 4.57 -8.08
CA PHE A 191 -13.74 3.24 -8.70
C PHE A 191 -12.41 2.93 -9.37
N GLY A 192 -11.72 3.94 -9.92
CA GLY A 192 -10.35 3.81 -10.40
C GLY A 192 -9.39 3.36 -9.29
N GLU A 193 -9.47 3.97 -8.11
CA GLU A 193 -8.72 3.58 -6.91
C GLU A 193 -9.07 2.16 -6.46
N LEU A 194 -10.34 1.80 -6.47
CA LEU A 194 -10.82 0.47 -6.08
C LEU A 194 -10.26 -0.61 -7.03
N PHE A 195 -10.33 -0.40 -8.33
CA PHE A 195 -9.76 -1.33 -9.30
C PHE A 195 -8.23 -1.40 -9.20
N TYR A 196 -7.57 -0.27 -8.94
CA TYR A 196 -6.13 -0.23 -8.70
C TYR A 196 -5.72 -0.97 -7.41
N LEU A 197 -6.52 -0.88 -6.35
CA LEU A 197 -6.35 -1.62 -5.10
C LEU A 197 -6.18 -3.12 -5.33
N LEU A 198 -6.98 -3.70 -6.25
CA LEU A 198 -6.90 -5.13 -6.57
C LEU A 198 -5.52 -5.53 -7.12
N ASN A 199 -4.84 -4.61 -7.82
CA ASN A 199 -3.46 -4.81 -8.24
C ASN A 199 -2.45 -4.66 -7.11
N CYS A 200 -2.73 -3.82 -6.11
CA CYS A 200 -1.85 -3.56 -4.98
C CYS A 200 -1.86 -4.66 -3.91
N ARG A 201 -2.84 -5.59 -3.93
CA ARG A 201 -2.90 -6.75 -3.03
C ARG A 201 -1.63 -7.60 -3.04
N SER A 202 -0.97 -7.70 -4.16
CA SER A 202 0.40 -8.19 -4.28
C SER A 202 1.15 -7.40 -5.33
N LEU A 203 2.40 -7.08 -5.05
CA LEU A 203 3.27 -6.41 -6.02
C LEU A 203 3.93 -7.39 -7.00
N ARG A 204 3.85 -8.70 -6.72
CA ARG A 204 4.49 -9.77 -7.51
C ARG A 204 3.49 -10.67 -8.20
N TYR A 205 2.42 -11.07 -7.53
CA TYR A 205 1.47 -12.06 -8.03
C TYR A 205 0.17 -11.41 -8.49
N SER A 206 -0.55 -12.10 -9.38
CA SER A 206 -1.92 -11.74 -9.70
C SER A 206 -2.84 -11.99 -8.49
N MET A 207 -3.88 -11.18 -8.31
CA MET A 207 -4.87 -11.38 -7.25
C MET A 207 -5.55 -12.76 -7.34
N PHE A 208 -5.67 -13.33 -8.53
CA PHE A 208 -6.24 -14.68 -8.72
C PHE A 208 -5.37 -15.78 -8.11
N ARG A 209 -4.03 -15.58 -8.06
CA ARG A 209 -3.11 -16.52 -7.42
C ARG A 209 -3.16 -16.43 -5.89
N LEU A 210 -3.42 -15.25 -5.34
CA LEU A 210 -3.60 -15.04 -3.90
C LEU A 210 -4.96 -15.53 -3.39
N GLY A 211 -5.92 -15.66 -4.30
CA GLY A 211 -7.33 -15.89 -3.96
C GLY A 211 -8.08 -14.56 -3.81
N VAL A 212 -9.14 -14.39 -4.59
CA VAL A 212 -9.94 -13.15 -4.60
C VAL A 212 -10.51 -12.85 -3.22
N PHE A 213 -10.93 -13.89 -2.50
CA PHE A 213 -11.61 -13.79 -1.20
C PHE A 213 -10.70 -14.07 0.00
N SER A 214 -9.38 -14.08 -0.16
CA SER A 214 -8.42 -14.39 0.93
C SER A 214 -8.40 -13.34 2.04
N ASN A 215 -8.63 -12.06 1.71
CA ASN A 215 -8.68 -10.98 2.69
C ASN A 215 -10.14 -10.55 2.95
N ARG A 216 -10.71 -10.98 4.08
CA ARG A 216 -12.09 -10.67 4.48
C ARG A 216 -12.30 -9.18 4.76
N TRP A 217 -11.30 -8.54 5.33
CA TRP A 217 -11.35 -7.11 5.66
C TRP A 217 -11.40 -6.27 4.39
N LEU A 218 -10.64 -6.65 3.36
CA LEU A 218 -10.69 -5.98 2.07
C LEU A 218 -12.07 -6.09 1.43
N ILE A 219 -12.70 -7.27 1.47
CA ILE A 219 -14.04 -7.47 0.93
C ILE A 219 -15.04 -6.57 1.65
N LEU A 220 -14.98 -6.54 2.99
CA LEU A 220 -15.83 -5.65 3.80
C LEU A 220 -15.59 -4.19 3.42
N GLY A 221 -14.32 -3.75 3.38
CA GLY A 221 -13.94 -2.38 3.04
C GLY A 221 -14.45 -1.96 1.65
N VAL A 222 -14.25 -2.81 0.65
CA VAL A 222 -14.74 -2.58 -0.74
C VAL A 222 -16.27 -2.48 -0.77
N THR A 223 -16.97 -3.38 -0.07
CA THR A 223 -18.45 -3.40 -0.05
C THR A 223 -19.00 -2.14 0.63
N VAL A 224 -18.44 -1.76 1.79
CA VAL A 224 -18.85 -0.56 2.51
C VAL A 224 -18.53 0.69 1.69
N MET A 225 -17.32 0.77 1.07
CA MET A 225 -16.94 1.89 0.23
C MET A 225 -17.88 2.04 -0.98
N ALA A 226 -18.19 0.95 -1.67
CA ALA A 226 -19.14 0.98 -2.78
C ALA A 226 -20.52 1.45 -2.33
N GLY A 227 -20.99 0.96 -1.18
CA GLY A 227 -22.28 1.40 -0.59
C GLY A 227 -22.29 2.89 -0.24
N LEU A 228 -21.23 3.40 0.41
CA LEU A 228 -21.09 4.83 0.71
C LEU A 228 -21.02 5.69 -0.55
N GLN A 229 -20.35 5.21 -1.59
CA GLN A 229 -20.24 5.92 -2.85
C GLN A 229 -21.59 5.96 -3.60
N LEU A 230 -22.38 4.88 -3.55
CA LEU A 230 -23.76 4.89 -4.05
C LEU A 230 -24.63 5.85 -3.23
N LEU A 231 -24.47 5.87 -1.91
CA LEU A 231 -25.17 6.82 -1.04
C LEU A 231 -24.84 8.27 -1.42
N MET A 232 -23.54 8.61 -1.59
CA MET A 232 -23.11 9.93 -2.05
C MET A 232 -23.69 10.31 -3.42
N THR A 233 -23.81 9.33 -4.32
CA THR A 233 -24.31 9.54 -5.68
C THR A 233 -25.83 9.77 -5.73
N TYR A 234 -26.61 9.04 -4.92
CA TYR A 234 -28.06 8.99 -5.07
C TYR A 234 -28.87 9.57 -3.90
N ALA A 235 -28.30 9.72 -2.70
CA ALA A 235 -29.05 10.26 -1.58
C ALA A 235 -29.20 11.80 -1.70
N PRO A 236 -30.43 12.36 -1.63
CA PRO A 236 -30.65 13.82 -1.82
C PRO A 236 -29.86 14.69 -0.82
N THR A 237 -29.73 14.25 0.43
CA THR A 237 -28.95 14.95 1.46
C THR A 237 -27.45 15.00 1.13
N MET A 238 -26.91 13.91 0.58
CA MET A 238 -25.52 13.83 0.13
C MET A 238 -25.29 14.67 -1.13
N ASN A 239 -26.24 14.67 -2.05
CA ASN A 239 -26.18 15.51 -3.25
C ASN A 239 -26.13 16.98 -2.87
N LEU A 240 -26.94 17.41 -1.91
CA LEU A 240 -26.91 18.80 -1.41
C LEU A 240 -25.57 19.14 -0.75
N LEU A 241 -25.03 18.23 0.08
CA LEU A 241 -23.80 18.46 0.84
C LEU A 241 -22.57 18.51 -0.07
N PHE A 242 -22.48 17.62 -1.04
CA PHE A 242 -21.31 17.45 -1.89
C PHE A 242 -21.43 18.12 -3.27
N GLY A 243 -22.58 18.74 -3.61
CA GLY A 243 -22.83 19.31 -4.93
C GLY A 243 -22.77 18.26 -6.02
N THR A 244 -23.39 17.10 -5.77
CA THR A 244 -23.48 15.97 -6.72
C THR A 244 -24.90 15.83 -7.23
N ALA A 245 -25.09 15.00 -8.26
CA ALA A 245 -26.40 14.64 -8.79
C ALA A 245 -26.44 13.18 -9.20
N PRO A 246 -27.62 12.52 -9.19
CA PRO A 246 -27.76 11.15 -9.65
C PRO A 246 -27.30 10.97 -11.09
N ILE A 247 -26.60 9.87 -11.36
CA ILE A 247 -26.10 9.50 -12.69
C ILE A 247 -26.78 8.23 -13.20
N GLY A 248 -26.81 8.06 -14.54
CA GLY A 248 -27.46 6.94 -15.19
C GLY A 248 -26.52 5.76 -15.45
N LEU A 249 -27.07 4.71 -16.06
CA LEU A 249 -26.32 3.49 -16.42
C LEU A 249 -25.27 3.76 -17.51
N ALA A 250 -25.45 4.80 -18.32
CA ALA A 250 -24.50 5.16 -19.36
C ALA A 250 -23.18 5.64 -18.75
N GLU A 251 -23.27 6.52 -17.75
CA GLU A 251 -22.11 7.04 -17.01
C GLU A 251 -21.41 5.92 -16.25
N TRP A 252 -22.16 5.03 -15.58
CA TRP A 252 -21.59 3.88 -14.87
C TRP A 252 -20.79 2.94 -15.76
N ARG A 253 -21.23 2.71 -17.01
CA ARG A 253 -20.45 1.89 -17.96
C ARG A 253 -19.08 2.47 -18.23
N TRP A 254 -18.98 3.79 -18.38
CA TRP A 254 -17.70 4.48 -18.60
C TRP A 254 -16.83 4.49 -17.34
N ILE A 255 -17.41 4.70 -16.17
CA ILE A 255 -16.71 4.65 -14.87
C ILE A 255 -16.10 3.26 -14.64
N LEU A 256 -16.91 2.21 -14.76
CA LEU A 256 -16.43 0.84 -14.58
C LEU A 256 -15.45 0.40 -15.68
N GLY A 257 -15.67 0.85 -16.91
CA GLY A 257 -14.74 0.65 -18.03
C GLY A 257 -13.39 1.30 -17.79
N GLY A 258 -13.38 2.53 -17.27
CA GLY A 258 -12.17 3.25 -16.86
C GLY A 258 -11.41 2.51 -15.74
N GLY A 259 -12.11 2.10 -14.68
CA GLY A 259 -11.54 1.30 -13.61
C GLY A 259 -10.94 -0.03 -14.10
N LEU A 260 -11.65 -0.75 -14.96
CA LEU A 260 -11.17 -2.00 -15.58
C LEU A 260 -9.93 -1.74 -16.47
N THR A 261 -9.87 -0.61 -17.15
CA THR A 261 -8.71 -0.21 -17.95
C THR A 261 -7.49 0.00 -17.05
N ILE A 262 -7.64 0.71 -15.92
CA ILE A 262 -6.57 0.88 -14.92
C ILE A 262 -6.09 -0.48 -14.42
N TYR A 263 -7.02 -1.36 -14.03
CA TYR A 263 -6.70 -2.71 -13.58
C TYR A 263 -5.88 -3.49 -14.61
N THR A 264 -6.32 -3.45 -15.86
CA THR A 264 -5.70 -4.21 -16.97
C THR A 264 -4.31 -3.66 -17.31
N VAL A 265 -4.16 -2.35 -17.45
CA VAL A 265 -2.87 -1.71 -17.78
C VAL A 265 -1.84 -1.96 -16.68
N VAL A 266 -2.19 -1.79 -15.41
CA VAL A 266 -1.29 -2.07 -14.29
C VAL A 266 -0.98 -3.58 -14.18
N GLY A 267 -1.96 -4.44 -14.48
CA GLY A 267 -1.76 -5.88 -14.54
C GLY A 267 -0.75 -6.28 -15.63
N VAL A 268 -0.85 -5.70 -16.81
CA VAL A 268 0.10 -5.90 -17.92
C VAL A 268 1.49 -5.37 -17.57
N GLU A 269 1.59 -4.15 -17.02
CA GLU A 269 2.86 -3.59 -16.52
C GLU A 269 3.55 -4.55 -15.56
N LYS A 270 2.82 -5.05 -14.56
CA LYS A 270 3.32 -6.01 -13.58
C LYS A 270 3.82 -7.30 -14.24
N TRP A 271 3.06 -7.83 -15.18
CA TRP A 271 3.44 -9.06 -15.90
C TRP A 271 4.70 -8.86 -16.75
N LEU A 272 4.82 -7.74 -17.48
CA LEU A 272 6.01 -7.42 -18.27
C LEU A 272 7.25 -7.28 -17.39
N ARG A 273 7.14 -6.61 -16.26
CA ARG A 273 8.23 -6.43 -15.30
C ARG A 273 8.71 -7.77 -14.72
N LEU A 274 7.78 -8.62 -14.31
CA LEU A 274 8.13 -9.96 -13.81
C LEU A 274 8.83 -10.81 -14.87
N LYS A 275 8.37 -10.74 -16.10
CA LYS A 275 9.01 -11.46 -17.23
C LYS A 275 10.42 -10.94 -17.50
N ALA A 276 10.64 -9.63 -17.42
CA ALA A 276 11.96 -9.03 -17.56
C ALA A 276 12.91 -9.47 -16.44
N SER A 277 12.47 -9.43 -15.17
CA SER A 277 13.29 -9.85 -14.03
C SER A 277 13.72 -11.31 -14.08
N LEU A 278 12.85 -12.22 -14.56
CA LEU A 278 13.19 -13.63 -14.76
C LEU A 278 14.22 -13.82 -15.85
N LYS A 279 14.19 -13.04 -16.91
CA LYS A 279 15.18 -13.10 -17.99
C LYS A 279 16.57 -12.67 -17.52
N TYR A 280 16.67 -11.63 -16.67
CA TYR A 280 17.96 -11.20 -16.09
C TYR A 280 18.51 -12.18 -15.05
N ALA A 281 17.65 -12.91 -14.33
CA ALA A 281 18.09 -13.90 -13.35
C ALA A 281 18.62 -15.21 -13.99
N MET A 282 18.35 -15.45 -15.28
CA MET A 282 18.81 -16.62 -16.04
C MET A 282 20.07 -16.35 -16.89
N GLN A 283 20.53 -15.11 -16.93
CA GLN A 283 21.81 -14.70 -17.56
C GLN A 283 22.90 -14.53 -16.50
#